data_3a4b8d642c0fa3163e2364a730d51aa0
#
_entry.id   3a4b8d642c0fa3163e2364a730d51aa0
#
_cell.length_a   1.000
_cell.length_b   1.000
_cell.length_c   1.000
_cell.angle_alpha   90.00
_cell.angle_beta   90.00
_cell.angle_gamma   90.00
#
_symmetry.space_group_name_H-M   'P 1'
#
loop_
_entity.id
_entity.type
_entity.pdbx_description
1 polymer ?
#
loop_
_entity_poly.entity_id
_entity_poly.type
_entity_poly.pdbx_seq_one_letter_code
_entity_poly.pdbx_strand_id
1 'polypeptide(L)'
;YLYMSLLYDDCFEKGKGMFAGGIRYLSGTLETYGNTNTADSLTAIKELVYEKKIISKDELLKALDANFIGNEKIRQQLIKTPKYGNDNDSADKMLIDVHEHVCNYVRDQAERVGLQSFLVVVINNSANTLMGHQTSASADGRKSGEPMANGNNPSGGSDVNGPTAFLNSLVKPSPYI
;
A
#
# COMPACT_ATOMS: atom_id res chain seq x y z
N TYR A 1 9.94 -1.19 29.26
CA TYR A 1 10.42 0.02 28.54
C TYR A 1 10.99 1.09 29.49
N LEU A 2 10.73 1.02 30.79
CA LEU A 2 11.25 1.99 31.77
C LEU A 2 12.79 2.03 31.76
N TYR A 3 13.44 0.85 31.73
CA TYR A 3 14.90 0.78 31.63
C TYR A 3 15.41 1.47 30.33
N MET A 4 14.72 1.25 29.22
CA MET A 4 15.10 1.91 27.96
C MET A 4 14.95 3.44 28.04
N SER A 5 13.99 3.94 28.81
CA SER A 5 13.79 5.37 29.00
C SER A 5 15.01 6.08 29.63
N LEU A 6 15.84 5.36 30.39
CA LEU A 6 17.08 5.91 30.95
C LEU A 6 18.16 6.18 29.91
N LEU A 7 18.02 5.61 28.73
CA LEU A 7 18.97 5.72 27.61
C LEU A 7 18.59 6.82 26.61
N TYR A 8 17.43 7.46 26.82
CA TYR A 8 16.94 8.54 25.96
C TYR A 8 17.06 9.89 26.65
N ASP A 9 17.49 10.87 25.85
CA ASP A 9 17.60 12.26 26.31
C ASP A 9 16.26 12.77 26.88
N ASP A 10 16.33 13.57 27.92
CA ASP A 10 15.26 14.27 28.60
C ASP A 10 14.36 13.37 29.48
N CYS A 11 14.36 12.04 29.33
CA CYS A 11 13.50 11.14 30.09
C CYS A 11 13.83 11.20 31.59
N PHE A 12 15.11 11.19 31.93
CA PHE A 12 15.57 11.25 33.31
C PHE A 12 15.26 12.60 33.94
N GLU A 13 15.59 13.69 33.27
CA GLU A 13 15.37 15.06 33.72
C GLU A 13 13.88 15.38 33.95
N LYS A 14 13.02 14.85 33.06
CA LYS A 14 11.57 15.02 33.16
C LYS A 14 10.90 14.03 34.12
N GLY A 15 11.62 13.00 34.58
CA GLY A 15 11.07 11.95 35.42
C GLY A 15 9.93 11.18 34.73
N LYS A 16 9.98 11.03 33.39
CA LYS A 16 8.92 10.43 32.58
C LYS A 16 9.47 9.33 31.69
N GLY A 17 8.68 8.26 31.53
CA GLY A 17 8.98 7.23 30.55
C GLY A 17 8.92 7.74 29.11
N MET A 18 9.70 7.11 28.19
CA MET A 18 9.84 7.53 26.80
C MET A 18 8.49 7.73 26.09
N PHE A 19 7.52 6.85 26.29
CA PHE A 19 6.19 6.96 25.68
C PHE A 19 5.20 7.80 26.50
N ALA A 20 5.60 8.31 27.63
CA ALA A 20 4.80 9.19 28.50
C ALA A 20 5.22 10.66 28.41
N GLY A 21 5.87 11.06 27.31
CA GLY A 21 6.34 12.41 27.07
C GLY A 21 7.72 12.71 27.66
N GLY A 22 8.49 11.69 28.05
CA GLY A 22 9.88 11.86 28.52
C GLY A 22 10.83 12.20 27.39
N ILE A 23 10.76 11.46 26.29
CA ILE A 23 11.63 11.62 25.12
C ILE A 23 11.48 13.02 24.49
N ARG A 24 12.59 13.57 23.97
CA ARG A 24 12.62 14.90 23.33
C ARG A 24 11.81 14.94 22.03
N TYR A 25 11.96 13.93 21.21
CA TYR A 25 11.30 13.80 19.93
C TYR A 25 10.45 12.52 19.90
N LEU A 26 9.15 12.65 20.15
CA LEU A 26 8.22 11.54 20.06
C LEU A 26 7.66 11.47 18.64
N SER A 27 8.09 10.46 17.90
CA SER A 27 7.64 10.19 16.54
C SER A 27 6.94 8.84 16.45
N GLY A 28 6.10 8.68 15.45
CA GLY A 28 5.47 7.42 15.12
C GLY A 28 5.75 6.99 13.69
N THR A 29 5.64 5.70 13.43
CA THR A 29 5.64 5.13 12.08
C THR A 29 4.40 4.28 11.88
N LEU A 30 3.81 4.37 10.69
CA LEU A 30 2.71 3.53 10.25
C LEU A 30 3.22 2.63 9.11
N GLU A 31 3.28 1.34 9.35
CA GLU A 31 3.54 0.38 8.28
C GLU A 31 2.28 0.19 7.42
N THR A 32 2.43 0.30 6.12
CA THR A 32 1.33 0.10 5.16
C THR A 32 1.60 -1.11 4.28
N TYR A 33 0.54 -1.84 3.97
CA TYR A 33 0.55 -3.05 3.16
C TYR A 33 -0.42 -2.92 1.99
N GLY A 34 -0.05 -3.46 0.85
CA GLY A 34 -0.95 -3.53 -0.30
C GLY A 34 -1.16 -2.21 -1.05
N ASN A 35 -0.28 -1.22 -0.90
CA ASN A 35 -0.36 0.05 -1.64
C ASN A 35 -0.37 -0.22 -3.15
N THR A 36 0.53 -1.09 -3.64
CA THR A 36 0.59 -1.50 -5.03
C THR A 36 -0.70 -2.21 -5.47
N ASN A 37 -1.20 -3.17 -4.66
CA ASN A 37 -2.45 -3.87 -4.98
C ASN A 37 -3.64 -2.90 -5.03
N THR A 38 -3.65 -1.89 -4.15
CA THR A 38 -4.67 -0.83 -4.17
C THR A 38 -4.58 0.00 -5.43
N ALA A 39 -3.39 0.45 -5.82
CA ALA A 39 -3.18 1.24 -7.03
C ALA A 39 -3.55 0.45 -8.30
N ASP A 40 -3.12 -0.80 -8.41
CA ASP A 40 -3.46 -1.68 -9.53
C ASP A 40 -4.97 -1.98 -9.58
N SER A 41 -5.62 -2.14 -8.41
CA SER A 41 -7.07 -2.32 -8.32
C SER A 41 -7.82 -1.07 -8.78
N LEU A 42 -7.40 0.12 -8.33
CA LEU A 42 -8.00 1.38 -8.74
C LEU A 42 -7.79 1.66 -10.24
N THR A 43 -6.63 1.31 -10.78
CA THR A 43 -6.36 1.38 -12.23
C THR A 43 -7.33 0.49 -13.01
N ALA A 44 -7.51 -0.75 -12.57
CA ALA A 44 -8.43 -1.69 -13.21
C ALA A 44 -9.90 -1.24 -13.11
N ILE A 45 -10.33 -0.78 -11.95
CA ILE A 45 -11.68 -0.25 -11.74
C ILE A 45 -11.91 0.98 -12.64
N LYS A 46 -10.98 1.94 -12.63
CA LYS A 46 -11.08 3.14 -13.48
C LYS A 46 -11.25 2.75 -14.94
N GLU A 47 -10.36 1.90 -15.45
CA GLU A 47 -10.37 1.52 -16.86
C GLU A 47 -11.59 0.68 -17.24
N LEU A 48 -11.86 -0.41 -16.53
CA LEU A 48 -12.86 -1.40 -16.97
C LEU A 48 -14.29 -1.04 -16.56
N VAL A 49 -14.47 -0.38 -15.41
CA VAL A 49 -15.81 -0.05 -14.91
C VAL A 49 -16.26 1.35 -15.34
N TYR A 50 -15.39 2.35 -15.22
CA TYR A 50 -15.79 3.74 -15.45
C TYR A 50 -15.52 4.23 -16.87
N GLU A 51 -14.35 3.96 -17.45
CA GLU A 51 -13.97 4.46 -18.76
C GLU A 51 -14.52 3.57 -19.87
N LYS A 52 -14.12 2.31 -19.92
CA LYS A 52 -14.52 1.35 -20.97
C LYS A 52 -15.90 0.73 -20.75
N LYS A 53 -16.40 0.73 -19.52
CA LYS A 53 -17.71 0.16 -19.12
C LYS A 53 -17.89 -1.30 -19.59
N ILE A 54 -16.82 -2.08 -19.53
CA ILE A 54 -16.79 -3.49 -19.94
C ILE A 54 -17.35 -4.39 -18.82
N ILE A 55 -17.16 -3.96 -17.56
CA ILE A 55 -17.62 -4.66 -16.35
C ILE A 55 -18.47 -3.66 -15.56
N SER A 56 -19.68 -4.04 -15.17
CA SER A 56 -20.48 -3.24 -14.24
C SER A 56 -19.96 -3.36 -12.80
N LYS A 57 -20.32 -2.40 -11.96
CA LYS A 57 -20.00 -2.46 -10.53
C LYS A 57 -20.50 -3.74 -9.87
N ASP A 58 -21.73 -4.13 -10.18
CA ASP A 58 -22.38 -5.30 -9.58
C ASP A 58 -21.71 -6.60 -10.02
N GLU A 59 -21.28 -6.70 -11.29
CA GLU A 59 -20.54 -7.85 -11.78
C GLU A 59 -19.17 -7.94 -11.10
N LEU A 60 -18.47 -6.83 -10.94
CA LEU A 60 -17.20 -6.78 -10.23
C LEU A 60 -17.36 -7.22 -8.76
N LEU A 61 -18.33 -6.67 -8.05
CA LEU A 61 -18.57 -7.02 -6.64
C LEU A 61 -18.90 -8.50 -6.49
N LYS A 62 -19.80 -9.04 -7.31
CA LYS A 62 -20.13 -10.49 -7.32
C LYS A 62 -18.90 -11.36 -7.61
N ALA A 63 -18.03 -10.93 -8.53
CA ALA A 63 -16.82 -11.68 -8.85
C ALA A 63 -15.81 -11.68 -7.68
N LEU A 64 -15.65 -10.56 -6.99
CA LEU A 64 -14.80 -10.45 -5.80
C LEU A 64 -15.33 -11.29 -4.64
N ASP A 65 -16.63 -11.18 -4.32
CA ASP A 65 -17.28 -11.94 -3.25
C ASP A 65 -17.19 -13.46 -3.50
N ALA A 66 -17.30 -13.87 -4.77
CA ALA A 66 -17.12 -15.27 -5.17
C ALA A 66 -15.65 -15.70 -5.26
N ASN A 67 -14.68 -14.85 -4.88
CA ASN A 67 -13.25 -15.13 -5.09
C ASN A 67 -12.94 -15.58 -6.52
N PHE A 68 -13.62 -14.95 -7.49
CA PHE A 68 -13.58 -15.23 -8.92
C PHE A 68 -14.08 -16.63 -9.35
N ILE A 69 -14.63 -17.44 -8.43
CA ILE A 69 -15.22 -18.74 -8.80
C ILE A 69 -16.38 -18.50 -9.77
N GLY A 70 -16.32 -19.13 -10.94
CA GLY A 70 -17.27 -18.91 -12.03
C GLY A 70 -17.11 -17.58 -12.79
N ASN A 71 -16.16 -16.73 -12.39
CA ASN A 71 -15.94 -15.38 -12.97
C ASN A 71 -14.51 -15.20 -13.50
N GLU A 72 -13.85 -16.28 -13.95
CA GLU A 72 -12.46 -16.23 -14.42
C GLU A 72 -12.26 -15.26 -15.60
N LYS A 73 -13.27 -15.07 -16.45
CA LYS A 73 -13.22 -14.10 -17.54
C LYS A 73 -13.03 -12.67 -17.01
N ILE A 74 -13.76 -12.29 -15.96
CA ILE A 74 -13.62 -10.97 -15.30
C ILE A 74 -12.22 -10.87 -14.69
N ARG A 75 -11.78 -11.90 -13.96
CA ARG A 75 -10.44 -11.94 -13.39
C ARG A 75 -9.35 -11.71 -14.42
N GLN A 76 -9.42 -12.38 -15.56
CA GLN A 76 -8.44 -12.22 -16.64
C GLN A 76 -8.46 -10.81 -17.25
N GLN A 77 -9.61 -10.16 -17.31
CA GLN A 77 -9.71 -8.76 -17.74
C GLN A 77 -9.01 -7.84 -16.73
N LEU A 78 -9.22 -8.05 -15.42
CA LEU A 78 -8.57 -7.29 -14.35
C LEU A 78 -7.03 -7.46 -14.37
N ILE A 79 -6.54 -8.70 -14.56
CA ILE A 79 -5.09 -8.99 -14.66
C ILE A 79 -4.45 -8.26 -15.84
N LYS A 80 -5.15 -8.15 -16.98
CA LYS A 80 -4.64 -7.55 -18.22
C LYS A 80 -4.61 -6.01 -18.22
N THR A 81 -5.22 -5.35 -17.22
CA THR A 81 -5.10 -3.90 -17.12
C THR A 81 -3.65 -3.48 -16.81
N PRO A 82 -3.26 -2.26 -17.12
CA PRO A 82 -1.93 -1.74 -16.76
C PRO A 82 -1.63 -2.01 -15.28
N LYS A 83 -0.41 -2.42 -15.00
CA LYS A 83 0.09 -2.71 -13.65
C LYS A 83 1.34 -1.89 -13.39
N TYR A 84 1.48 -1.45 -12.16
CA TYR A 84 2.70 -0.82 -11.67
C TYR A 84 3.92 -1.73 -11.85
N GLY A 85 5.08 -1.12 -12.12
CA GLY A 85 6.32 -1.84 -12.37
C GLY A 85 6.59 -2.15 -13.84
N ASN A 86 5.78 -1.60 -14.75
CA ASN A 86 5.92 -1.82 -16.18
C ASN A 86 6.20 -0.53 -16.99
N ASP A 87 6.64 0.55 -16.31
CA ASP A 87 6.87 1.88 -16.89
C ASP A 87 5.63 2.38 -17.66
N ASN A 88 4.46 2.20 -17.05
CA ASN A 88 3.18 2.62 -17.60
C ASN A 88 2.64 3.83 -16.84
N ASP A 89 2.55 4.97 -17.50
CA ASP A 89 2.19 6.24 -16.87
C ASP A 89 0.85 6.21 -16.12
N SER A 90 -0.14 5.45 -16.60
CA SER A 90 -1.45 5.37 -15.94
C SER A 90 -1.38 4.60 -14.61
N ALA A 91 -0.70 3.46 -14.61
CA ALA A 91 -0.53 2.64 -13.41
C ALA A 91 0.44 3.30 -12.41
N ASP A 92 1.55 3.85 -12.91
CA ASP A 92 2.55 4.53 -12.08
C ASP A 92 1.96 5.78 -11.42
N LYS A 93 1.17 6.57 -12.18
CA LYS A 93 0.47 7.72 -11.60
C LYS A 93 -0.53 7.32 -10.52
N MET A 94 -1.27 6.24 -10.71
CA MET A 94 -2.20 5.75 -9.69
C MET A 94 -1.47 5.34 -8.41
N LEU A 95 -0.30 4.71 -8.52
CA LEU A 95 0.52 4.41 -7.35
C LEU A 95 1.00 5.68 -6.66
N ILE A 96 1.47 6.67 -7.42
CA ILE A 96 1.87 7.97 -6.86
C ILE A 96 0.71 8.61 -6.11
N ASP A 97 -0.48 8.67 -6.71
CA ASP A 97 -1.68 9.26 -6.09
C ASP A 97 -2.05 8.55 -4.77
N VAL A 98 -2.00 7.22 -4.73
CA VAL A 98 -2.24 6.42 -3.51
C VAL A 98 -1.16 6.70 -2.46
N HIS A 99 0.11 6.68 -2.86
CA HIS A 99 1.24 6.91 -1.97
C HIS A 99 1.17 8.30 -1.34
N GLU A 100 1.01 9.35 -2.15
CA GLU A 100 0.90 10.72 -1.68
C GLU A 100 -0.31 10.92 -0.76
N HIS A 101 -1.46 10.34 -1.10
CA HIS A 101 -2.64 10.42 -0.26
C HIS A 101 -2.39 9.82 1.13
N VAL A 102 -1.84 8.61 1.19
CA VAL A 102 -1.56 7.92 2.47
C VAL A 102 -0.52 8.68 3.29
N CYS A 103 0.60 9.08 2.68
CA CYS A 103 1.67 9.80 3.36
C CYS A 103 1.19 11.15 3.93
N ASN A 104 0.50 11.94 3.12
CA ASN A 104 -0.03 13.23 3.54
C ASN A 104 -1.06 13.07 4.66
N TYR A 105 -2.00 12.12 4.51
CA TYR A 105 -3.02 11.87 5.53
C TYR A 105 -2.39 11.47 6.87
N VAL A 106 -1.42 10.55 6.87
CA VAL A 106 -0.75 10.09 8.09
C VAL A 106 0.04 11.23 8.73
N ARG A 107 0.79 11.99 7.95
CA ARG A 107 1.53 13.16 8.45
C ARG A 107 0.61 14.17 9.14
N ASP A 108 -0.53 14.45 8.54
CA ASP A 108 -1.50 15.43 9.07
C ASP A 108 -2.20 14.94 10.35
N GLN A 109 -2.12 13.63 10.67
CA GLN A 109 -2.63 13.10 11.95
C GLN A 109 -1.62 13.24 13.10
N ALA A 110 -0.34 13.55 12.86
CA ALA A 110 0.71 13.56 13.89
C ALA A 110 0.31 14.39 15.11
N GLU A 111 -0.10 15.63 14.90
CA GLU A 111 -0.51 16.54 15.98
C GLU A 111 -1.70 16.02 16.78
N ARG A 112 -2.69 15.42 16.08
CA ARG A 112 -3.91 14.90 16.72
C ARG A 112 -3.66 13.73 17.67
N VAL A 113 -2.60 12.97 17.43
CA VAL A 113 -2.19 11.84 18.28
C VAL A 113 -1.03 12.18 19.21
N GLY A 114 -0.64 13.46 19.28
CA GLY A 114 0.41 13.94 20.18
C GLY A 114 1.83 13.58 19.75
N LEU A 115 2.04 13.33 18.46
CA LEU A 115 3.34 13.05 17.86
C LEU A 115 3.93 14.31 17.22
N GLN A 116 5.25 14.45 17.25
CA GLN A 116 5.96 15.51 16.53
C GLN A 116 6.11 15.21 15.04
N SER A 117 6.16 13.93 14.70
CA SER A 117 6.10 13.45 13.32
C SER A 117 5.43 12.08 13.25
N PHE A 118 4.74 11.80 12.16
CA PHE A 118 4.14 10.52 11.89
C PHE A 118 4.41 10.16 10.44
N LEU A 119 5.21 9.11 10.22
CA LEU A 119 5.74 8.74 8.92
C LEU A 119 5.13 7.43 8.44
N VAL A 120 5.02 7.29 7.13
CA VAL A 120 4.62 6.03 6.49
C VAL A 120 5.87 5.22 6.16
N VAL A 121 5.82 3.94 6.49
CA VAL A 121 6.85 2.96 6.14
C VAL A 121 6.22 1.89 5.26
N VAL A 122 6.77 1.71 4.06
CA VAL A 122 6.29 0.72 3.09
C VAL A 122 7.32 -0.43 3.03
N ILE A 123 7.43 -1.14 4.14
CA ILE A 123 8.31 -2.32 4.29
C ILE A 123 7.49 -3.42 4.93
N ASN A 124 7.58 -4.63 4.43
CA ASN A 124 6.78 -5.70 5.00
C ASN A 124 7.48 -7.03 5.27
N ASN A 125 8.79 -7.13 5.23
CA ASN A 125 9.55 -8.28 5.78
C ASN A 125 8.77 -9.63 5.79
N SER A 126 8.21 -10.06 4.67
CA SER A 126 7.29 -11.20 4.54
C SER A 126 5.86 -11.05 5.14
N ALA A 127 5.55 -9.92 5.78
CA ALA A 127 4.18 -9.66 6.28
C ALA A 127 3.15 -9.55 5.13
N ASN A 128 3.61 -9.24 3.91
CA ASN A 128 2.78 -9.28 2.70
C ASN A 128 2.10 -10.65 2.49
N THR A 129 2.75 -11.74 2.85
CA THR A 129 2.16 -13.10 2.80
C THR A 129 1.11 -13.27 3.89
N LEU A 130 1.44 -12.91 5.14
CA LEU A 130 0.51 -13.02 6.27
C LEU A 130 -0.74 -12.15 6.07
N MET A 131 -0.54 -10.90 5.68
CA MET A 131 -1.65 -9.97 5.41
C MET A 131 -2.46 -10.42 4.19
N GLY A 132 -1.82 -10.97 3.16
CA GLY A 132 -2.49 -11.56 2.01
C GLY A 132 -3.43 -12.69 2.40
N HIS A 133 -3.01 -13.58 3.31
CA HIS A 133 -3.88 -14.65 3.81
C HIS A 133 -5.16 -14.15 4.51
N GLN A 134 -5.11 -12.96 5.09
CA GLN A 134 -6.24 -12.34 5.79
C GLN A 134 -7.07 -11.42 4.91
N THR A 135 -6.67 -11.21 3.64
CA THR A 135 -7.31 -10.25 2.73
C THR A 135 -8.11 -10.97 1.65
N SER A 136 -9.34 -10.54 1.46
CA SER A 136 -10.25 -11.00 0.40
C SER A 136 -9.68 -10.72 -1.00
N ALA A 137 -10.34 -11.26 -2.04
CA ALA A 137 -10.00 -10.98 -3.43
C ALA A 137 -10.00 -9.47 -3.73
N SER A 138 -9.13 -9.04 -4.63
CA SER A 138 -8.98 -7.62 -5.00
C SER A 138 -9.07 -7.40 -6.52
N ALA A 139 -9.42 -6.16 -6.90
CA ALA A 139 -9.72 -5.84 -8.30
C ALA A 139 -8.49 -5.75 -9.21
N ASP A 140 -7.30 -5.96 -8.69
CA ASP A 140 -6.08 -6.21 -9.48
C ASP A 140 -6.02 -7.65 -10.07
N GLY A 141 -6.97 -8.51 -9.67
CA GLY A 141 -7.08 -9.90 -10.07
C GLY A 141 -6.49 -10.90 -9.06
N ARG A 142 -6.02 -10.42 -7.88
CA ARG A 142 -5.52 -11.25 -6.78
C ARG A 142 -6.69 -12.01 -6.13
N LYS A 143 -6.52 -13.30 -5.90
CA LYS A 143 -7.49 -14.11 -5.15
C LYS A 143 -7.34 -13.92 -3.64
N SER A 144 -8.40 -14.23 -2.91
CA SER A 144 -8.36 -14.29 -1.45
C SER A 144 -7.26 -15.25 -0.98
N GLY A 145 -6.48 -14.83 0.00
CA GLY A 145 -5.40 -15.62 0.56
C GLY A 145 -4.07 -15.60 -0.20
N GLU A 146 -4.03 -15.09 -1.43
CA GLU A 146 -2.77 -14.90 -2.16
C GLU A 146 -1.92 -13.77 -1.54
N PRO A 147 -0.57 -13.85 -1.58
CA PRO A 147 0.28 -12.77 -1.10
C PRO A 147 -0.01 -11.43 -1.76
N MET A 148 0.17 -10.35 -1.02
CA MET A 148 0.19 -8.99 -1.56
C MET A 148 1.56 -8.64 -2.13
N ALA A 149 1.67 -7.50 -2.79
CA ALA A 149 2.96 -6.93 -3.16
C ALA A 149 3.85 -6.72 -1.93
N ASN A 150 5.15 -6.93 -2.09
CA ASN A 150 6.12 -6.75 -1.02
C ASN A 150 6.66 -5.31 -1.05
N GLY A 151 6.26 -4.50 -0.08
CA GLY A 151 6.64 -3.10 -0.02
C GLY A 151 6.12 -2.31 -1.23
N ASN A 152 6.99 -1.50 -1.81
CA ASN A 152 6.72 -0.76 -3.05
C ASN A 152 7.02 -1.55 -4.34
N ASN A 153 7.24 -2.86 -4.24
CA ASN A 153 7.44 -3.68 -5.43
C ASN A 153 6.13 -3.88 -6.20
N PRO A 154 6.20 -4.22 -7.49
CA PRO A 154 5.06 -4.77 -8.21
C PRO A 154 4.50 -6.02 -7.54
N SER A 155 3.23 -6.31 -7.77
CA SER A 155 2.65 -7.60 -7.38
C SER A 155 3.37 -8.74 -8.07
N GLY A 156 3.56 -9.87 -7.38
CA GLY A 156 4.35 -10.99 -7.91
C GLY A 156 3.90 -11.43 -9.30
N GLY A 157 4.80 -11.37 -10.28
CA GLY A 157 4.55 -11.74 -11.67
C GLY A 157 3.79 -10.71 -12.52
N SER A 158 3.58 -9.49 -12.02
CA SER A 158 2.92 -8.42 -12.79
C SER A 158 3.91 -7.55 -13.58
N ASP A 159 5.20 -7.59 -13.26
CA ASP A 159 6.30 -6.84 -13.86
C ASP A 159 6.83 -7.55 -15.12
N VAL A 160 6.08 -7.52 -16.19
CA VAL A 160 6.36 -8.29 -17.42
C VAL A 160 7.26 -7.56 -18.43
N ASN A 161 7.54 -6.27 -18.24
CA ASN A 161 8.32 -5.45 -19.16
C ASN A 161 9.83 -5.40 -18.82
N GLY A 162 10.26 -6.24 -17.88
CA GLY A 162 11.68 -6.40 -17.53
C GLY A 162 12.20 -5.38 -16.51
N PRO A 163 13.46 -5.55 -16.07
CA PRO A 163 14.01 -4.83 -14.92
C PRO A 163 14.15 -3.32 -15.14
N THR A 164 14.40 -2.87 -16.37
CA THR A 164 14.48 -1.43 -16.65
C THR A 164 13.14 -0.75 -16.46
N ALA A 165 12.05 -1.33 -16.96
CA ALA A 165 10.71 -0.79 -16.76
C ALA A 165 10.31 -0.80 -15.27
N PHE A 166 10.67 -1.86 -14.55
CA PHE A 166 10.49 -1.92 -13.11
C PHE A 166 11.19 -0.77 -12.38
N LEU A 167 12.47 -0.54 -12.66
CA LEU A 167 13.24 0.54 -12.04
C LEU A 167 12.69 1.92 -12.40
N ASN A 168 12.28 2.13 -13.65
CA ASN A 168 11.65 3.38 -14.08
C ASN A 168 10.36 3.67 -13.29
N SER A 169 9.52 2.67 -13.06
CA SER A 169 8.32 2.82 -12.21
C SER A 169 8.68 3.10 -10.76
N LEU A 170 9.69 2.38 -10.22
CA LEU A 170 10.06 2.45 -8.80
C LEU A 170 10.59 3.82 -8.37
N VAL A 171 11.23 4.56 -9.25
CA VAL A 171 11.81 5.88 -8.93
C VAL A 171 10.82 7.04 -9.05
N LYS A 172 9.61 6.80 -9.59
CA LYS A 172 8.60 7.86 -9.79
C LYS A 172 7.94 8.34 -8.48
N PRO A 173 7.56 7.47 -7.51
CA PRO A 173 7.05 7.94 -6.22
C PRO A 173 8.11 8.71 -5.45
N SER A 174 7.74 9.89 -4.93
CA SER A 174 8.67 10.70 -4.14
C SER A 174 8.93 10.07 -2.76
N PRO A 175 10.19 9.93 -2.33
CA PRO A 175 10.51 9.51 -0.96
C PRO A 175 10.43 10.66 0.06
N TYR A 176 10.11 11.88 -0.37
CA TYR A 176 10.15 13.11 0.44
C TYR A 176 8.78 13.71 0.70
N ILE A 177 7.74 12.92 0.79
CA ILE A 177 6.38 13.39 1.07
C ILE A 177 6.10 13.36 2.58
#